data_f0f2d7d21d80a7f32355a1b4989931d9
#
_entry.id   f0f2d7d21d80a7f32355a1b4989931d9
#
_cell.length_a   1.000
_cell.length_b   1.000
_cell.length_c   1.000
_cell.angle_alpha   90.00
_cell.angle_beta   90.00
_cell.angle_gamma   90.00
#
_symmetry.space_group_name_H-M   'P 1'
#
loop_
_entity.id
_entity.type
_entity.pdbx_description
1 polymer ?
#
loop_
_entity_poly.entity_id
_entity_poly.type
_entity_poly.pdbx_seq_one_letter_code
_entity_poly.pdbx_strand_id
1 'polypeptide(L)'
;GIVYIGAEVKGGDILVGKVTPKGDSASGPEEKLLRSIFGEKAIDVTDTSLKMSRGSGGTVVDVRVFNRHGIEKDERSITIERAEIEVVQQDKLVEEEILERSIKQRANQILDGLTLNKKIKNLDTGEKLDLKKIESLNIFDVFKLSVGDPKKETTLLQLKDQFNNAKQDILERFEDKVLKIRQGDDLLPSVMKMVKVFVAIKRRLRPGDKM
;
A
#
# COMPACT_ATOMS: atom_id res chain seq x y z
N GLY A 1 9.29 -3.16 -20.82
CA GLY A 1 9.48 -1.76 -21.19
C GLY A 1 9.73 -0.80 -20.03
N ILE A 2 9.77 -1.25 -18.76
CA ILE A 2 10.02 -0.42 -17.57
C ILE A 2 11.24 -1.01 -16.82
N VAL A 3 12.15 -0.15 -16.37
CA VAL A 3 13.31 -0.54 -15.57
C VAL A 3 12.88 -1.15 -14.23
N TYR A 4 13.68 -2.06 -13.66
CA TYR A 4 13.42 -2.68 -12.36
C TYR A 4 14.07 -1.91 -11.21
N ILE A 5 13.54 -2.05 -10.01
CA ILE A 5 14.10 -1.44 -8.79
C ILE A 5 15.45 -2.11 -8.48
N GLY A 6 16.45 -1.30 -8.13
CA GLY A 6 17.83 -1.75 -7.89
C GLY A 6 18.72 -1.76 -9.14
N ALA A 7 18.19 -1.43 -10.32
CA ALA A 7 18.99 -1.33 -11.54
C ALA A 7 19.96 -0.15 -11.46
N GLU A 8 21.23 -0.38 -11.84
CA GLU A 8 22.18 0.69 -12.09
C GLU A 8 21.99 1.23 -13.51
N VAL A 9 21.72 2.53 -13.62
CA VAL A 9 21.46 3.22 -14.89
C VAL A 9 22.50 4.29 -15.15
N LYS A 10 22.91 4.40 -16.42
CA LYS A 10 23.88 5.38 -16.92
C LYS A 10 23.20 6.34 -17.88
N GLY A 11 23.87 7.46 -18.17
CA GLY A 11 23.38 8.42 -19.14
C GLY A 11 23.11 7.79 -20.51
N GLY A 12 21.88 7.91 -20.99
CA GLY A 12 21.40 7.32 -22.24
C GLY A 12 20.62 6.01 -22.10
N ASP A 13 20.66 5.34 -20.94
CA ASP A 13 19.89 4.12 -20.71
C ASP A 13 18.39 4.40 -20.70
N ILE A 14 17.61 3.45 -21.22
CA ILE A 14 16.16 3.57 -21.29
C ILE A 14 15.56 3.23 -19.93
N LEU A 15 14.85 4.19 -19.34
CA LEU A 15 14.12 4.01 -18.08
C LEU A 15 12.72 3.47 -18.33
N VAL A 16 12.02 4.03 -19.33
CA VAL A 16 10.67 3.61 -19.74
C VAL A 16 10.61 3.58 -21.26
N GLY A 17 10.35 2.42 -21.81
CA GLY A 17 10.14 2.24 -23.25
C GLY A 17 8.81 2.82 -23.68
N LYS A 18 8.82 3.70 -24.68
CA LYS A 18 7.62 4.30 -25.26
C LYS A 18 7.81 4.44 -26.75
N VAL A 19 6.80 4.03 -27.51
CA VAL A 19 6.72 4.23 -28.94
C VAL A 19 5.48 5.05 -29.28
N THR A 20 5.62 5.97 -30.22
CA THR A 20 4.49 6.78 -30.71
C THR A 20 4.31 6.53 -32.21
N PRO A 21 3.05 6.38 -32.68
CA PRO A 21 2.80 6.25 -34.11
C PRO A 21 3.24 7.52 -34.86
N LYS A 22 3.94 7.36 -35.97
CA LYS A 22 4.15 8.46 -36.89
C LYS A 22 2.81 8.85 -37.55
N GLY A 23 2.47 10.11 -37.48
CA GLY A 23 1.28 10.61 -38.16
C GLY A 23 1.42 10.47 -39.70
N ASP A 24 0.32 10.28 -40.40
CA ASP A 24 0.25 10.13 -41.84
C ASP A 24 0.87 11.29 -42.66
N SER A 25 1.10 12.43 -42.01
CA SER A 25 1.69 13.61 -42.65
C SER A 25 3.17 13.48 -43.00
N ALA A 26 3.89 12.50 -42.45
CA ALA A 26 5.31 12.31 -42.68
C ALA A 26 5.66 11.32 -43.81
N SER A 27 4.66 10.57 -44.33
CA SER A 27 4.88 9.64 -45.43
C SER A 27 4.61 10.32 -46.75
N GLY A 28 5.59 10.25 -47.68
CA GLY A 28 5.43 10.73 -49.04
C GLY A 28 4.31 9.99 -49.79
N PRO A 29 3.75 10.59 -50.86
CA PRO A 29 2.70 9.94 -51.63
C PRO A 29 3.10 8.57 -52.20
N GLU A 30 4.38 8.37 -52.50
CA GLU A 30 4.95 7.12 -52.97
C GLU A 30 4.93 6.02 -51.88
N GLU A 31 5.19 6.37 -50.68
CA GLU A 31 5.17 5.44 -49.54
C GLU A 31 3.73 5.04 -49.16
N LYS A 32 2.78 5.96 -49.28
CA LYS A 32 1.34 5.67 -49.13
C LYS A 32 0.86 4.68 -50.19
N LEU A 33 1.31 4.85 -51.42
CA LEU A 33 0.98 3.98 -52.55
C LEU A 33 1.55 2.57 -52.36
N LEU A 34 2.81 2.45 -51.93
CA LEU A 34 3.48 1.18 -51.59
C LEU A 34 2.75 0.44 -50.47
N ARG A 35 2.35 1.13 -49.38
CA ARG A 35 1.54 0.55 -48.30
C ARG A 35 0.19 0.04 -48.76
N SER A 36 -0.46 0.77 -49.66
CA SER A 36 -1.75 0.36 -50.25
C SER A 36 -1.63 -0.90 -51.11
N ILE A 37 -0.52 -1.05 -51.85
CA ILE A 37 -0.30 -2.20 -52.75
C ILE A 37 0.14 -3.45 -51.98
N PHE A 38 0.99 -3.32 -51.01
CA PHE A 38 1.56 -4.45 -50.26
C PHE A 38 0.77 -4.84 -49.00
N GLY A 39 -0.29 -4.12 -48.66
CA GLY A 39 -1.18 -4.47 -47.55
C GLY A 39 -0.49 -4.45 -46.18
N GLU A 40 0.68 -3.86 -46.06
CA GLU A 40 1.40 -3.82 -44.80
C GLU A 40 0.75 -2.84 -43.82
N LYS A 41 0.15 -3.41 -42.79
CA LYS A 41 -0.32 -2.71 -41.62
C LYS A 41 0.86 -2.33 -40.68
N ALA A 42 2.07 -2.13 -41.20
CA ALA A 42 3.20 -1.66 -40.46
C ALA A 42 2.97 -0.20 -40.07
N ILE A 43 2.49 0.02 -38.87
CA ILE A 43 2.43 1.35 -38.28
C ILE A 43 3.87 1.74 -37.99
N ASP A 44 4.41 2.70 -38.77
CA ASP A 44 5.69 3.31 -38.45
C ASP A 44 5.62 3.98 -37.09
N VAL A 45 6.42 3.51 -36.17
CA VAL A 45 6.49 4.05 -34.83
C VAL A 45 7.83 4.77 -34.61
N THR A 46 7.80 5.85 -33.85
CA THR A 46 9.00 6.56 -33.42
C THR A 46 9.30 6.21 -31.97
N ASP A 47 10.55 5.89 -31.68
CA ASP A 47 10.99 5.69 -30.30
C ASP A 47 10.97 7.03 -29.54
N THR A 48 10.07 7.14 -28.56
CA THR A 48 9.93 8.28 -27.66
C THR A 48 10.21 7.88 -26.21
N SER A 49 11.02 6.84 -26.01
CA SER A 49 11.37 6.29 -24.71
C SER A 49 12.00 7.34 -23.80
N LEU A 50 11.66 7.27 -22.51
CA LEU A 50 12.30 8.08 -21.48
C LEU A 50 13.71 7.52 -21.22
N LYS A 51 14.72 8.33 -21.45
CA LYS A 51 16.13 7.97 -21.25
C LYS A 51 16.73 8.77 -20.11
N MET A 52 17.71 8.16 -19.43
CA MET A 52 18.48 8.85 -18.41
C MET A 52 19.29 9.98 -19.04
N SER A 53 19.33 11.13 -18.37
CA SER A 53 20.06 12.31 -18.85
C SER A 53 21.54 12.03 -19.03
N ARG A 54 22.14 12.55 -20.10
CA ARG A 54 23.59 12.42 -20.34
C ARG A 54 24.37 13.04 -19.19
N GLY A 55 25.41 12.36 -18.74
CA GLY A 55 26.23 12.80 -17.61
C GLY A 55 25.69 12.51 -16.21
N SER A 56 24.49 11.91 -16.13
CA SER A 56 23.89 11.44 -14.87
C SER A 56 23.85 9.91 -14.87
N GLY A 57 23.98 9.33 -13.70
CA GLY A 57 23.86 7.89 -13.51
C GLY A 57 23.57 7.61 -12.04
N GLY A 58 22.91 6.50 -11.76
CA GLY A 58 22.55 6.15 -10.40
C GLY A 58 21.83 4.82 -10.31
N THR A 59 21.24 4.55 -9.17
CA THR A 59 20.47 3.33 -8.90
C THR A 59 18.99 3.65 -8.83
N VAL A 60 18.17 2.86 -9.48
CA VAL A 60 16.70 2.99 -9.40
C VAL A 60 16.24 2.55 -8.01
N VAL A 61 15.63 3.46 -7.27
CA VAL A 61 15.17 3.23 -5.89
C VAL A 61 13.71 2.79 -5.86
N ASP A 62 12.86 3.42 -6.69
CA ASP A 62 11.44 3.12 -6.72
C ASP A 62 10.87 3.33 -8.13
N VAL A 63 9.82 2.57 -8.46
CA VAL A 63 9.10 2.67 -9.73
C VAL A 63 7.62 2.58 -9.46
N ARG A 64 6.89 3.65 -9.74
CA ARG A 64 5.44 3.72 -9.57
C ARG A 64 4.76 3.76 -10.94
N VAL A 65 3.76 2.91 -11.10
CA VAL A 65 2.95 2.83 -12.30
C VAL A 65 1.53 3.22 -11.97
N PHE A 66 1.04 4.28 -12.61
CA PHE A 66 -0.31 4.79 -12.46
C PHE A 66 -1.11 4.42 -13.72
N ASN A 67 -2.23 3.76 -13.53
CA ASN A 67 -3.13 3.37 -14.62
C ASN A 67 -4.42 4.16 -14.52
N ARG A 68 -4.92 4.63 -15.67
CA ARG A 68 -6.23 5.27 -15.72
C ARG A 68 -7.33 4.27 -15.37
N HIS A 69 -8.37 4.79 -14.76
CA HIS A 69 -9.58 4.06 -14.42
C HIS A 69 -10.19 3.33 -15.64
N GLY A 70 -10.53 2.03 -15.50
CA GLY A 70 -11.22 1.26 -16.53
C GLY A 70 -10.34 0.71 -17.67
N ILE A 71 -9.01 0.80 -17.58
CA ILE A 71 -8.07 0.24 -18.56
C ILE A 71 -7.56 -1.12 -18.05
N GLU A 72 -7.37 -2.06 -19.00
CA GLU A 72 -6.72 -3.33 -18.70
C GLU A 72 -5.31 -3.11 -18.12
N LYS A 73 -5.05 -3.78 -17.01
CA LYS A 73 -3.80 -3.67 -16.28
C LYS A 73 -2.81 -4.72 -16.77
N ASP A 74 -1.57 -4.32 -16.98
CA ASP A 74 -0.49 -5.24 -17.32
C ASP A 74 -0.14 -6.12 -16.10
N GLU A 75 0.47 -7.29 -16.34
CA GLU A 75 0.93 -8.22 -15.30
C GLU A 75 1.81 -7.53 -14.24
N ARG A 76 2.67 -6.59 -14.68
CA ARG A 76 3.53 -5.83 -13.78
C ARG A 76 2.73 -4.87 -12.90
N SER A 77 1.73 -4.19 -13.44
CA SER A 77 0.84 -3.32 -12.66
C SER A 77 0.08 -4.12 -11.61
N ILE A 78 -0.41 -5.30 -11.97
CA ILE A 78 -1.08 -6.22 -11.05
C ILE A 78 -0.13 -6.68 -9.94
N THR A 79 1.14 -6.94 -10.28
CA THR A 79 2.16 -7.34 -9.28
C THR A 79 2.45 -6.21 -8.31
N ILE A 80 2.58 -4.97 -8.79
CA ILE A 80 2.80 -3.78 -7.95
C ILE A 80 1.59 -3.55 -7.03
N GLU A 81 0.37 -3.61 -7.57
CA GLU A 81 -0.85 -3.48 -6.75
C GLU A 81 -0.96 -4.54 -5.66
N ARG A 82 -0.61 -5.79 -5.98
CA ARG A 82 -0.59 -6.86 -4.97
C ARG A 82 0.40 -6.58 -3.86
N ALA A 83 1.60 -6.10 -4.21
CA ALA A 83 2.61 -5.74 -3.24
C ALA A 83 2.15 -4.55 -2.36
N GLU A 84 1.50 -3.54 -2.94
CA GLU A 84 0.94 -2.41 -2.18
C GLU A 84 -0.21 -2.86 -1.25
N ILE A 85 -1.10 -3.73 -1.71
CA ILE A 85 -2.18 -4.29 -0.88
C ILE A 85 -1.59 -5.12 0.28
N GLU A 86 -0.53 -5.87 0.03
CA GLU A 86 0.15 -6.66 1.08
C GLU A 86 0.73 -5.75 2.17
N VAL A 87 1.37 -4.64 1.80
CA VAL A 87 1.86 -3.63 2.76
C VAL A 87 0.70 -3.07 3.59
N VAL A 88 -0.40 -2.66 2.96
CA VAL A 88 -1.58 -2.14 3.67
C VAL A 88 -2.20 -3.20 4.58
N GLN A 89 -2.15 -4.48 4.19
CA GLN A 89 -2.61 -5.59 5.02
C GLN A 89 -1.72 -5.81 6.25
N GLN A 90 -0.41 -5.70 6.10
CA GLN A 90 0.53 -5.75 7.22
C GLN A 90 0.31 -4.58 8.19
N ASP A 91 0.13 -3.37 7.68
CA ASP A 91 -0.18 -2.20 8.49
C ASP A 91 -1.47 -2.41 9.31
N LYS A 92 -2.52 -2.97 8.69
CA LYS A 92 -3.77 -3.32 9.39
C LYS A 92 -3.53 -4.29 10.54
N LEU A 93 -2.75 -5.35 10.32
CA LEU A 93 -2.44 -6.34 11.36
C LEU A 93 -1.69 -5.70 12.55
N VAL A 94 -0.75 -4.81 12.26
CA VAL A 94 -0.01 -4.08 13.30
C VAL A 94 -0.94 -3.13 14.06
N GLU A 95 -1.83 -2.39 13.36
CA GLU A 95 -2.83 -1.53 14.01
C GLU A 95 -3.77 -2.33 14.92
N GLU A 96 -4.25 -3.49 14.48
CA GLU A 96 -5.09 -4.39 15.28
C GLU A 96 -4.35 -4.90 16.52
N GLU A 97 -3.08 -5.30 16.40
CA GLU A 97 -2.26 -5.74 17.54
C GLU A 97 -2.04 -4.64 18.58
N ILE A 98 -1.73 -3.42 18.11
CA ILE A 98 -1.56 -2.25 18.98
C ILE A 98 -2.87 -1.92 19.71
N LEU A 99 -4.02 -1.96 19.00
CA LEU A 99 -5.33 -1.76 19.58
C LEU A 99 -5.61 -2.79 20.68
N GLU A 100 -5.43 -4.08 20.38
CA GLU A 100 -5.63 -5.15 21.37
C GLU A 100 -4.76 -4.98 22.62
N ARG A 101 -3.49 -4.64 22.43
CA ARG A 101 -2.56 -4.39 23.54
C ARG A 101 -3.01 -3.20 24.40
N SER A 102 -3.41 -2.10 23.77
CA SER A 102 -3.91 -0.91 24.46
C SER A 102 -5.18 -1.20 25.28
N ILE A 103 -6.11 -1.96 24.69
CA ILE A 103 -7.36 -2.35 25.37
C ILE A 103 -7.08 -3.29 26.55
N LYS A 104 -6.19 -4.26 26.39
CA LYS A 104 -5.77 -5.15 27.48
C LYS A 104 -5.15 -4.37 28.65
N GLN A 105 -4.32 -3.37 28.35
CA GLN A 105 -3.74 -2.50 29.38
C GLN A 105 -4.81 -1.69 30.12
N ARG A 106 -5.78 -1.11 29.40
CA ARG A 106 -6.90 -0.39 30.01
C ARG A 106 -7.81 -1.32 30.83
N ALA A 107 -8.10 -2.51 30.33
CA ALA A 107 -8.85 -3.53 31.06
C ALA A 107 -8.13 -3.92 32.34
N ASN A 108 -6.79 -4.08 32.31
CA ASN A 108 -6.01 -4.33 33.50
C ASN A 108 -6.14 -3.21 34.53
N GLN A 109 -6.06 -1.94 34.12
CA GLN A 109 -6.24 -0.80 35.06
C GLN A 109 -7.60 -0.80 35.76
N ILE A 110 -8.65 -1.29 35.08
CA ILE A 110 -10.00 -1.41 35.65
C ILE A 110 -10.12 -2.61 36.60
N LEU A 111 -9.45 -3.73 36.25
CA LEU A 111 -9.62 -5.03 36.89
C LEU A 111 -8.51 -5.36 37.91
N ASP A 112 -7.45 -4.55 37.98
CA ASP A 112 -6.30 -4.83 38.84
C ASP A 112 -6.68 -5.04 40.31
N GLY A 113 -6.13 -6.11 40.90
CA GLY A 113 -6.37 -6.49 42.28
C GLY A 113 -7.76 -7.06 42.62
N LEU A 114 -8.65 -7.19 41.63
CA LEU A 114 -9.97 -7.77 41.84
C LEU A 114 -9.95 -9.29 41.73
N THR A 115 -10.94 -9.91 42.35
CA THR A 115 -11.14 -11.37 42.32
C THR A 115 -12.20 -11.74 41.32
N LEU A 116 -11.97 -12.84 40.61
CA LEU A 116 -12.91 -13.40 39.62
C LEU A 116 -14.11 -14.05 40.31
N ASN A 117 -15.32 -13.68 39.86
CA ASN A 117 -16.56 -14.33 40.34
C ASN A 117 -16.94 -15.56 39.51
N LYS A 118 -16.45 -15.67 38.28
CA LYS A 118 -16.80 -16.78 37.37
C LYS A 118 -15.54 -17.34 36.72
N LYS A 119 -15.44 -18.68 36.70
CA LYS A 119 -14.35 -19.39 36.01
C LYS A 119 -14.34 -19.09 34.52
N ILE A 120 -13.18 -18.72 33.96
CA ILE A 120 -12.96 -18.48 32.54
C ILE A 120 -11.65 -19.15 32.11
N LYS A 121 -11.76 -20.12 31.22
CA LYS A 121 -10.61 -20.91 30.72
C LYS A 121 -9.66 -21.40 31.84
N ASN A 122 -8.47 -20.81 31.93
CA ASN A 122 -7.40 -21.22 32.85
C ASN A 122 -7.41 -20.44 34.18
N LEU A 123 -8.44 -19.60 34.43
CA LEU A 123 -8.56 -18.80 35.65
C LEU A 123 -9.73 -19.32 36.50
N ASP A 124 -9.42 -19.67 37.75
CA ASP A 124 -10.42 -20.19 38.67
C ASP A 124 -11.15 -19.07 39.44
N THR A 125 -12.33 -19.39 39.95
CA THR A 125 -13.14 -18.47 40.76
C THR A 125 -12.37 -18.09 42.06
N GLY A 126 -12.31 -16.80 42.36
CA GLY A 126 -11.60 -16.29 43.55
C GLY A 126 -10.13 -15.93 43.29
N GLU A 127 -9.64 -16.12 42.09
CA GLU A 127 -8.26 -15.79 41.73
C GLU A 127 -8.11 -14.28 41.49
N LYS A 128 -7.01 -13.67 41.95
CA LYS A 128 -6.67 -12.27 41.72
C LYS A 128 -6.20 -12.09 40.27
N LEU A 129 -6.69 -11.04 39.67
CA LEU A 129 -6.31 -10.64 38.30
C LEU A 129 -5.04 -9.80 38.34
N ASP A 130 -4.05 -10.20 37.55
CA ASP A 130 -2.79 -9.50 37.33
C ASP A 130 -2.58 -9.24 35.83
N LEU A 131 -1.76 -8.27 35.47
CA LEU A 131 -1.43 -7.89 34.10
C LEU A 131 -1.01 -9.09 33.25
N LYS A 132 -0.14 -9.96 33.74
CA LYS A 132 0.34 -11.15 33.03
C LYS A 132 -0.79 -12.12 32.68
N LYS A 133 -1.79 -12.25 33.53
CA LYS A 133 -2.95 -13.12 33.32
C LYS A 133 -3.86 -12.54 32.24
N ILE A 134 -4.11 -11.22 32.28
CA ILE A 134 -4.94 -10.52 31.29
C ILE A 134 -4.27 -10.52 29.90
N GLU A 135 -2.97 -10.33 29.84
CA GLU A 135 -2.21 -10.40 28.58
C GLU A 135 -2.26 -11.79 27.92
N SER A 136 -2.26 -12.85 28.71
CA SER A 136 -2.34 -14.23 28.22
C SER A 136 -3.72 -14.62 27.69
N LEU A 137 -4.77 -13.88 28.03
CA LEU A 137 -6.13 -14.11 27.58
C LEU A 137 -6.38 -13.50 26.20
N ASN A 138 -7.31 -14.14 25.46
CA ASN A 138 -7.83 -13.52 24.25
C ASN A 138 -8.69 -12.29 24.64
N ILE A 139 -8.67 -11.25 23.82
CA ILE A 139 -9.43 -10.02 24.06
C ILE A 139 -10.92 -10.26 24.32
N PHE A 140 -11.53 -11.21 23.63
CA PHE A 140 -12.93 -11.59 23.83
C PHE A 140 -13.19 -12.24 25.18
N ASP A 141 -12.21 -12.93 25.76
CA ASP A 141 -12.32 -13.54 27.09
C ASP A 141 -12.13 -12.49 28.18
N VAL A 142 -11.30 -11.47 27.94
CA VAL A 142 -11.15 -10.32 28.84
C VAL A 142 -12.48 -9.60 29.04
N PHE A 143 -13.28 -9.41 27.96
CA PHE A 143 -14.60 -8.78 28.05
C PHE A 143 -15.68 -9.63 28.74
N LYS A 144 -15.43 -10.93 28.97
CA LYS A 144 -16.33 -11.84 29.69
C LYS A 144 -16.02 -11.94 31.18
N LEU A 145 -14.97 -11.26 31.65
CA LEU A 145 -14.57 -11.26 33.04
C LEU A 145 -15.67 -10.58 33.88
N SER A 146 -16.17 -11.29 34.90
CA SER A 146 -17.12 -10.77 35.87
C SER A 146 -16.44 -10.68 37.24
N VAL A 147 -16.48 -9.50 37.82
CA VAL A 147 -15.80 -9.16 39.07
C VAL A 147 -16.78 -8.78 40.20
N GLY A 148 -18.10 -8.83 39.94
CA GLY A 148 -19.13 -8.56 40.93
C GLY A 148 -19.31 -7.09 41.32
N ASP A 149 -18.57 -6.17 40.68
CA ASP A 149 -18.74 -4.72 40.83
C ASP A 149 -19.49 -4.15 39.60
N PRO A 150 -20.77 -3.75 39.76
CA PRO A 150 -21.57 -3.32 38.61
C PRO A 150 -21.03 -2.09 37.91
N LYS A 151 -20.31 -1.21 38.60
CA LYS A 151 -19.69 -0.02 37.97
C LYS A 151 -18.53 -0.39 37.06
N LYS A 152 -17.71 -1.34 37.47
CA LYS A 152 -16.56 -1.80 36.69
C LYS A 152 -16.98 -2.66 35.50
N GLU A 153 -18.05 -3.46 35.68
CA GLU A 153 -18.65 -4.22 34.57
C GLU A 153 -19.25 -3.30 33.49
N THR A 154 -19.92 -2.21 33.88
CA THR A 154 -20.40 -1.20 32.88
C THR A 154 -19.24 -0.53 32.16
N THR A 155 -18.15 -0.21 32.85
CA THR A 155 -16.96 0.36 32.22
C THR A 155 -16.29 -0.62 31.26
N LEU A 156 -16.27 -1.92 31.61
CA LEU A 156 -15.75 -2.96 30.72
C LEU A 156 -16.60 -3.14 29.47
N LEU A 157 -17.92 -3.02 29.58
CA LEU A 157 -18.83 -3.03 28.44
C LEU A 157 -18.62 -1.83 27.52
N GLN A 158 -18.46 -0.63 28.09
CA GLN A 158 -18.10 0.56 27.31
C GLN A 158 -16.75 0.41 26.59
N LEU A 159 -15.75 -0.22 27.25
CA LEU A 159 -14.47 -0.51 26.63
C LEU A 159 -14.60 -1.50 25.47
N LYS A 160 -15.48 -2.50 25.60
CA LYS A 160 -15.80 -3.45 24.53
C LYS A 160 -16.43 -2.74 23.31
N ASP A 161 -17.37 -1.82 23.56
CA ASP A 161 -18.00 -1.05 22.47
C ASP A 161 -16.99 -0.14 21.78
N GLN A 162 -16.10 0.52 22.55
CA GLN A 162 -14.99 1.30 21.98
C GLN A 162 -14.05 0.43 21.13
N PHE A 163 -13.74 -0.78 21.58
CA PHE A 163 -12.92 -1.73 20.83
C PHE A 163 -13.57 -2.14 19.51
N ASN A 164 -14.87 -2.49 19.55
CA ASN A 164 -15.61 -2.89 18.36
C ASN A 164 -15.69 -1.75 17.34
N ASN A 165 -15.97 -0.53 17.78
CA ASN A 165 -16.03 0.64 16.91
C ASN A 165 -14.65 0.93 16.29
N ALA A 166 -13.58 0.94 17.09
CA ALA A 166 -12.24 1.15 16.59
C ALA A 166 -11.78 0.06 15.61
N LYS A 167 -12.17 -1.20 15.87
CA LYS A 167 -11.89 -2.31 14.95
C LYS A 167 -12.64 -2.16 13.63
N GLN A 168 -13.88 -1.71 13.68
CA GLN A 168 -14.66 -1.42 12.48
C GLN A 168 -14.06 -0.27 11.69
N ASP A 169 -13.63 0.81 12.35
CA ASP A 169 -12.96 1.95 11.71
C ASP A 169 -11.65 1.53 11.01
N ILE A 170 -10.87 0.62 11.61
CA ILE A 170 -9.67 0.05 10.98
C ILE A 170 -10.04 -0.73 9.72
N LEU A 171 -11.09 -1.54 9.79
CA LEU A 171 -11.56 -2.34 8.65
C LEU A 171 -12.04 -1.46 7.51
N GLU A 172 -12.89 -0.47 7.79
CA GLU A 172 -13.41 0.47 6.78
C GLU A 172 -12.25 1.25 6.11
N ARG A 173 -11.30 1.75 6.89
CA ARG A 173 -10.10 2.43 6.34
C ARG A 173 -9.25 1.51 5.46
N PHE A 174 -9.14 0.23 5.83
CA PHE A 174 -8.44 -0.77 5.03
C PHE A 174 -9.16 -1.02 3.71
N GLU A 175 -10.48 -1.25 3.75
CA GLU A 175 -11.31 -1.49 2.56
C GLU A 175 -11.26 -0.29 1.60
N ASP A 176 -11.36 0.92 2.12
CA ASP A 176 -11.24 2.16 1.34
C ASP A 176 -9.86 2.29 0.66
N LYS A 177 -8.77 1.98 1.38
CA LYS A 177 -7.42 2.01 0.80
C LYS A 177 -7.29 0.97 -0.33
N VAL A 178 -7.74 -0.27 -0.09
CA VAL A 178 -7.70 -1.34 -1.10
C VAL A 178 -8.56 -0.98 -2.32
N LEU A 179 -9.74 -0.39 -2.09
CA LEU A 179 -10.61 0.06 -3.16
C LEU A 179 -9.92 1.14 -4.02
N LYS A 180 -9.28 2.13 -3.39
CA LYS A 180 -8.53 3.18 -4.10
C LYS A 180 -7.37 2.61 -4.92
N ILE A 181 -6.61 1.64 -4.37
CA ILE A 181 -5.53 0.96 -5.11
C ILE A 181 -6.09 0.23 -6.34
N ARG A 182 -7.23 -0.45 -6.20
CA ARG A 182 -7.85 -1.21 -7.30
C ARG A 182 -8.54 -0.34 -8.33
N GLN A 183 -9.11 0.78 -7.91
CA GLN A 183 -9.92 1.64 -8.75
C GLN A 183 -9.10 2.29 -9.88
N GLY A 184 -7.80 2.53 -9.65
CA GLY A 184 -6.92 3.25 -10.55
C GLY A 184 -6.92 4.76 -10.27
N ASP A 185 -6.11 5.47 -11.03
CA ASP A 185 -5.81 6.88 -10.80
C ASP A 185 -6.56 7.80 -11.76
N ASP A 186 -6.91 8.99 -11.26
CA ASP A 186 -7.45 10.07 -12.09
C ASP A 186 -6.31 10.74 -12.87
N LEU A 187 -6.05 10.22 -14.07
CA LEU A 187 -5.08 10.78 -14.99
C LEU A 187 -5.76 11.75 -15.96
N LEU A 188 -4.97 12.67 -16.54
CA LEU A 188 -5.44 13.61 -17.57
C LEU A 188 -6.15 12.86 -18.71
N PRO A 189 -7.15 13.48 -19.37
CA PRO A 189 -8.02 12.79 -20.33
C PRO A 189 -7.32 12.03 -21.47
N SER A 190 -6.14 12.47 -21.90
CA SER A 190 -5.34 11.84 -22.96
C SER A 190 -4.31 10.83 -22.46
N VAL A 191 -4.12 10.71 -21.14
CA VAL A 191 -3.09 9.85 -20.53
C VAL A 191 -3.73 8.56 -20.06
N MET A 192 -3.29 7.43 -20.60
CA MET A 192 -3.76 6.11 -20.21
C MET A 192 -2.94 5.52 -19.06
N LYS A 193 -1.63 5.77 -19.09
CA LYS A 193 -0.67 5.25 -18.11
C LYS A 193 0.41 6.28 -17.84
N MET A 194 0.82 6.42 -16.59
CA MET A 194 1.92 7.26 -16.17
C MET A 194 2.91 6.44 -15.34
N VAL A 195 4.19 6.58 -15.62
CA VAL A 195 5.25 5.89 -14.87
C VAL A 195 6.15 6.94 -14.24
N LYS A 196 6.39 6.83 -12.93
CA LYS A 196 7.38 7.61 -12.19
C LYS A 196 8.53 6.71 -11.80
N VAL A 197 9.74 7.07 -12.23
CA VAL A 197 10.96 6.36 -11.88
C VAL A 197 11.80 7.25 -10.97
N PHE A 198 12.16 6.75 -9.80
CA PHE A 198 12.99 7.45 -8.83
C PHE A 198 14.41 6.88 -8.90
N VAL A 199 15.37 7.75 -9.20
CA VAL A 199 16.79 7.37 -9.34
C VAL A 199 17.61 8.09 -8.29
N ALA A 200 18.33 7.33 -7.47
CA ALA A 200 19.30 7.89 -6.51
C ALA A 200 20.61 8.21 -7.21
N ILE A 201 21.02 9.47 -7.14
CA ILE A 201 22.26 9.96 -7.76
C ILE A 201 23.21 10.41 -6.65
N LYS A 202 24.45 9.90 -6.65
CA LYS A 202 25.51 10.39 -5.77
C LYS A 202 26.16 11.63 -6.39
N ARG A 203 26.09 12.76 -5.72
CA ARG A 203 26.73 14.01 -6.13
C ARG A 203 27.69 14.50 -5.05
N ARG A 204 28.85 14.97 -5.46
CA ARG A 204 29.78 15.64 -4.53
C ARG A 204 29.23 17.01 -4.17
N LEU A 205 29.13 17.29 -2.88
CA LEU A 205 28.77 18.61 -2.39
C LEU A 205 29.91 19.60 -2.65
N ARG A 206 29.54 20.81 -3.04
CA ARG A 206 30.47 21.95 -3.22
C ARG A 206 30.07 23.06 -2.27
N PRO A 207 31.03 23.91 -1.83
CA PRO A 207 30.68 25.10 -1.06
C PRO A 207 29.66 25.96 -1.81
N GLY A 208 28.54 26.29 -1.16
CA GLY A 208 27.45 27.04 -1.77
C GLY A 208 26.28 26.19 -2.30
N ASP A 209 26.39 24.86 -2.29
CA ASP A 209 25.27 23.99 -2.63
C ASP A 209 24.19 24.08 -1.53
N LYS A 210 22.94 24.28 -1.95
CA LYS A 210 21.79 24.38 -1.07
C LYS A 210 21.20 22.97 -0.87
N MET A 211 21.03 22.56 0.38
CA MET A 211 20.41 21.29 0.77
C MET A 211 18.95 21.49 1.21
#